data_1aa8714029d7866251b09c872d7d55c9
#
_entry.id   1aa8714029d7866251b09c872d7d55c9
#
_cell.length_a   1.000
_cell.length_b   1.000
_cell.length_c   1.000
_cell.angle_alpha   90.00
_cell.angle_beta   90.00
_cell.angle_gamma   90.00
#
_symmetry.space_group_name_H-M   'P 1'
#
loop_
_entity.id
_entity.type
_entity.pdbx_description
1 polymer ?
#
loop_
_entity_poly.entity_id
_entity_poly.type
_entity_poly.pdbx_seq_one_letter_code
_entity_poly.pdbx_strand_id
1 'polypeptide(L)'
;LNPATYNNTFIGYCSNKGRVNGKENVGGLCGEAQLGTYKSYNEGKVTADGYYAGGIIGATPLSSITNTINFGTVSASRFSGGMSGQIQSGSLALNVNMGKISGSTYIGGMAGIAGGCLSMNYCANLADVEGNGYIAGLIGEVGDSREWTEAEKRSAIFATIELGLSVFNTVVG
;
A
#
# COMPACT_ATOMS: atom_id res chain seq x y z
N LEU A 1 16.47 -5.64 -29.53
CA LEU A 1 15.63 -6.02 -28.39
C LEU A 1 14.53 -4.97 -28.26
N ASN A 2 13.28 -5.38 -28.52
CA ASN A 2 12.12 -4.50 -28.47
C ASN A 2 11.70 -4.32 -27.00
N PRO A 3 11.74 -3.12 -26.41
CA PRO A 3 11.39 -2.91 -24.99
C PRO A 3 9.89 -2.87 -24.70
N ALA A 4 9.04 -3.33 -25.61
CA ALA A 4 7.59 -3.15 -25.52
C ALA A 4 6.79 -4.42 -25.19
N THR A 5 7.39 -5.47 -24.67
CA THR A 5 6.64 -6.56 -24.05
C THR A 5 6.75 -6.46 -22.53
N TYR A 6 6.04 -5.50 -21.94
CA TYR A 6 5.60 -5.67 -20.57
C TYR A 6 4.65 -6.88 -20.59
N ASN A 7 5.18 -8.04 -20.25
CA ASN A 7 4.34 -9.17 -19.93
C ASN A 7 3.41 -8.71 -18.82
N ASN A 8 2.11 -8.69 -19.07
CA ASN A 8 1.08 -8.43 -18.08
C ASN A 8 1.07 -9.60 -17.08
N THR A 9 2.10 -9.70 -16.27
CA THR A 9 2.14 -10.66 -15.18
C THR A 9 1.19 -10.16 -14.11
N PHE A 10 0.27 -11.01 -13.67
CA PHE A 10 -0.66 -10.69 -12.60
C PHE A 10 -0.94 -11.90 -11.72
N ILE A 11 -1.30 -11.63 -10.47
CA ILE A 11 -1.86 -12.60 -9.55
C ILE A 11 -3.37 -12.37 -9.53
N GLY A 12 -4.16 -13.29 -10.05
CA GLY A 12 -5.61 -13.17 -10.10
C GLY A 12 -6.30 -14.39 -9.53
N TYR A 13 -7.40 -14.17 -8.80
CA TYR A 13 -8.22 -15.23 -8.19
C TYR A 13 -7.42 -16.16 -7.27
N CYS A 14 -6.39 -15.63 -6.62
CA CYS A 14 -5.51 -16.37 -5.72
C CYS A 14 -5.83 -16.07 -4.26
N SER A 15 -5.48 -16.99 -3.38
CA SER A 15 -5.64 -16.77 -1.94
C SER A 15 -4.50 -17.37 -1.14
N ASN A 16 -4.20 -16.74 0.00
CA ASN A 16 -3.35 -17.32 1.03
C ASN A 16 -4.14 -17.47 2.33
N LYS A 17 -4.05 -18.64 2.95
CA LYS A 17 -4.61 -18.91 4.29
C LYS A 17 -3.52 -19.26 5.32
N GLY A 18 -2.32 -19.50 4.82
CA GLY A 18 -1.18 -19.86 5.64
C GLY A 18 -0.48 -18.63 6.24
N ARG A 19 0.21 -18.84 7.36
CA ARG A 19 1.08 -17.82 7.94
C ARG A 19 2.30 -17.59 7.05
N VAL A 20 2.65 -16.32 6.84
CA VAL A 20 3.85 -15.91 6.12
C VAL A 20 4.74 -15.11 7.07
N ASN A 21 5.95 -15.60 7.31
CA ASN A 21 6.94 -14.91 8.15
C ASN A 21 8.24 -14.73 7.37
N GLY A 22 8.88 -13.61 7.56
CA GLY A 22 10.15 -13.30 6.92
C GLY A 22 10.83 -12.10 7.56
N LYS A 23 11.97 -11.72 7.02
CA LYS A 23 12.72 -10.59 7.54
C LYS A 23 12.28 -9.28 6.89
N GLU A 24 12.20 -9.25 5.57
CA GLU A 24 11.90 -8.06 4.76
C GLU A 24 11.05 -8.43 3.55
N ASN A 25 10.30 -7.46 3.02
CA ASN A 25 9.44 -7.62 1.84
C ASN A 25 8.49 -8.82 1.96
N VAL A 26 7.73 -8.88 3.05
CA VAL A 26 6.85 -10.01 3.35
C VAL A 26 5.42 -9.67 2.94
N GLY A 27 4.88 -10.42 2.00
CA GLY A 27 3.50 -10.25 1.53
C GLY A 27 2.71 -11.56 1.60
N GLY A 28 1.43 -11.44 1.84
CA GLY A 28 0.55 -12.61 1.91
C GLY A 28 0.45 -13.37 0.59
N LEU A 29 0.55 -12.70 -0.55
CA LEU A 29 0.57 -13.30 -1.87
C LEU A 29 1.93 -13.17 -2.58
N CYS A 30 2.62 -12.06 -2.39
CA CYS A 30 3.91 -11.82 -3.01
C CYS A 30 4.82 -10.95 -2.13
N GLY A 31 6.09 -11.34 -1.97
CA GLY A 31 7.04 -10.56 -1.19
C GLY A 31 7.42 -9.25 -1.87
N GLU A 32 7.92 -9.33 -3.08
CA GLU A 32 8.27 -8.17 -3.91
C GLU A 32 7.91 -8.45 -5.37
N ALA A 33 7.27 -7.50 -6.03
CA ALA A 33 6.86 -7.67 -7.41
C ALA A 33 6.53 -6.37 -8.13
N GLN A 34 6.69 -6.39 -9.45
CA GLN A 34 6.16 -5.41 -10.40
C GLN A 34 5.05 -6.07 -11.20
N LEU A 35 3.88 -6.24 -10.59
CA LEU A 35 2.76 -6.96 -11.21
C LEU A 35 1.42 -6.40 -10.75
N GLY A 36 0.37 -6.75 -11.46
CA GLY A 36 -1.01 -6.52 -11.01
C GLY A 36 -1.50 -7.62 -10.07
N THR A 37 -2.30 -7.24 -9.10
CA THR A 37 -3.06 -8.21 -8.27
C THR A 37 -4.54 -7.91 -8.41
N TYR A 38 -5.34 -8.94 -8.64
CA TYR A 38 -6.74 -8.79 -8.99
C TYR A 38 -7.60 -9.91 -8.38
N LYS A 39 -8.76 -9.54 -7.81
CA LYS A 39 -9.75 -10.49 -7.23
C LYS A 39 -9.10 -11.59 -6.38
N SER A 40 -8.18 -11.20 -5.52
CA SER A 40 -7.42 -12.11 -4.67
C SER A 40 -7.60 -11.75 -3.20
N TYR A 41 -7.23 -12.63 -2.29
CA TYR A 41 -7.35 -12.30 -0.87
C TYR A 41 -6.30 -13.02 -0.01
N ASN A 42 -6.02 -12.42 1.15
CA ASN A 42 -5.18 -13.02 2.18
C ASN A 42 -5.97 -13.18 3.48
N GLU A 43 -6.01 -14.38 4.02
CA GLU A 43 -6.52 -14.69 5.36
C GLU A 43 -5.38 -15.00 6.35
N GLY A 44 -4.18 -15.27 5.83
CA GLY A 44 -3.04 -15.66 6.62
C GLY A 44 -2.41 -14.48 7.37
N LYS A 45 -1.83 -14.76 8.54
CA LYS A 45 -1.01 -13.79 9.26
C LYS A 45 0.28 -13.50 8.50
N VAL A 46 0.62 -12.23 8.32
CA VAL A 46 1.86 -11.77 7.68
C VAL A 46 2.73 -11.06 8.70
N THR A 47 3.99 -11.47 8.85
CA THR A 47 4.93 -10.86 9.79
C THR A 47 6.29 -10.65 9.12
N ALA A 48 6.80 -9.41 9.18
CA ALA A 48 8.17 -9.08 8.85
C ALA A 48 8.92 -8.66 10.13
N ASP A 49 10.04 -9.29 10.43
CA ASP A 49 10.85 -8.91 11.59
C ASP A 49 11.54 -7.54 11.40
N GLY A 50 11.74 -7.11 10.15
CA GLY A 50 12.34 -5.83 9.77
C GLY A 50 11.35 -4.91 9.06
N TYR A 51 11.44 -4.84 7.73
CA TYR A 51 10.75 -3.85 6.91
C TYR A 51 9.73 -4.46 5.96
N TYR A 52 8.70 -3.67 5.60
CA TYR A 52 7.76 -3.92 4.51
C TYR A 52 6.94 -5.19 4.67
N ALA A 53 5.91 -5.13 5.50
CA ALA A 53 4.86 -6.15 5.55
C ALA A 53 3.59 -5.64 4.87
N GLY A 54 3.09 -6.40 3.93
CA GLY A 54 1.80 -6.14 3.27
C GLY A 54 0.90 -7.36 3.31
N GLY A 55 -0.38 -7.16 3.53
CA GLY A 55 -1.34 -8.27 3.50
C GLY A 55 -1.37 -8.96 2.14
N ILE A 56 -1.07 -8.23 1.08
CA ILE A 56 -1.04 -8.74 -0.31
C ILE A 56 0.39 -8.74 -0.86
N ILE A 57 1.06 -7.60 -0.90
CA ILE A 57 2.43 -7.47 -1.41
C ILE A 57 3.30 -6.80 -0.36
N GLY A 58 4.47 -7.35 -0.06
CA GLY A 58 5.41 -6.76 0.91
C GLY A 58 5.90 -5.39 0.46
N ALA A 59 6.54 -5.34 -0.70
CA ALA A 59 7.02 -4.10 -1.32
C ALA A 59 6.86 -4.13 -2.84
N THR A 60 6.61 -2.97 -3.45
CA THR A 60 6.57 -2.86 -4.91
C THR A 60 6.96 -1.46 -5.40
N PRO A 61 7.86 -1.37 -6.39
CA PRO A 61 8.13 -0.11 -7.07
C PRO A 61 7.00 0.31 -8.02
N LEU A 62 6.26 -0.65 -8.59
CA LEU A 62 5.14 -0.39 -9.49
C LEU A 62 4.15 -1.54 -9.47
N SER A 63 2.93 -1.29 -9.01
CA SER A 63 1.88 -2.31 -9.00
C SER A 63 0.47 -1.70 -9.06
N SER A 64 -0.47 -2.48 -9.58
CA SER A 64 -1.90 -2.21 -9.47
C SER A 64 -2.55 -3.31 -8.66
N ILE A 65 -3.06 -2.98 -7.47
CA ILE A 65 -3.81 -3.90 -6.63
C ILE A 65 -5.28 -3.52 -6.73
N THR A 66 -6.10 -4.42 -7.26
CA THR A 66 -7.50 -4.12 -7.58
C THR A 66 -8.44 -5.20 -7.09
N ASN A 67 -9.55 -4.80 -6.48
CA ASN A 67 -10.61 -5.70 -6.02
C ASN A 67 -10.05 -6.85 -5.15
N THR A 68 -9.23 -6.48 -4.17
CA THR A 68 -8.47 -7.42 -3.33
C THR A 68 -8.78 -7.15 -1.86
N ILE A 69 -8.82 -8.20 -1.05
CA ILE A 69 -9.18 -8.11 0.36
C ILE A 69 -8.07 -8.72 1.23
N ASN A 70 -7.69 -8.00 2.27
CA ASN A 70 -6.89 -8.56 3.34
C ASN A 70 -7.74 -8.79 4.59
N PHE A 71 -7.85 -10.02 5.03
CA PHE A 71 -8.44 -10.42 6.31
C PHE A 71 -7.39 -10.73 7.37
N GLY A 72 -6.17 -11.05 6.93
CA GLY A 72 -5.08 -11.46 7.79
C GLY A 72 -4.45 -10.30 8.55
N THR A 73 -3.98 -10.55 9.76
CA THR A 73 -3.19 -9.57 10.51
C THR A 73 -1.84 -9.35 9.86
N VAL A 74 -1.39 -8.10 9.83
CA VAL A 74 -0.10 -7.71 9.24
C VAL A 74 0.74 -6.98 10.28
N SER A 75 2.01 -7.33 10.39
CA SER A 75 2.93 -6.64 11.29
C SER A 75 4.35 -6.57 10.74
N ALA A 76 4.99 -5.40 10.91
CA ALA A 76 6.43 -5.22 10.69
C ALA A 76 7.01 -4.25 11.73
N SER A 77 8.32 -4.25 11.89
CA SER A 77 8.96 -3.18 12.68
C SER A 77 8.74 -1.82 12.03
N ARG A 78 8.80 -1.73 10.68
CA ARG A 78 8.51 -0.51 9.92
C ARG A 78 7.78 -0.85 8.63
N PHE A 79 6.90 0.05 8.19
CA PHE A 79 6.17 -0.03 6.92
C PHE A 79 5.21 -1.23 6.84
N SER A 80 4.14 -1.17 7.62
CA SER A 80 3.06 -2.16 7.56
C SER A 80 1.83 -1.60 6.86
N GLY A 81 1.23 -2.38 5.97
CA GLY A 81 -0.01 -2.00 5.28
C GLY A 81 -0.90 -3.19 4.95
N GLY A 82 -2.20 -2.97 4.92
CA GLY A 82 -3.17 -4.03 4.61
C GLY A 82 -3.04 -4.57 3.20
N MET A 83 -2.68 -3.71 2.23
CA MET A 83 -2.38 -4.12 0.87
C MET A 83 -0.87 -4.24 0.65
N SER A 84 -0.09 -3.22 1.01
CA SER A 84 1.35 -3.24 0.80
C SER A 84 2.11 -2.53 1.92
N GLY A 85 3.27 -3.05 2.31
CA GLY A 85 4.20 -2.33 3.19
C GLY A 85 4.76 -1.08 2.51
N GLN A 86 5.17 -1.21 1.24
CA GLN A 86 5.62 -0.12 0.39
C GLN A 86 5.03 -0.23 -1.02
N ILE A 87 4.52 0.88 -1.53
CA ILE A 87 4.14 1.03 -2.94
C ILE A 87 4.62 2.38 -3.47
N GLN A 88 5.54 2.40 -4.42
CA GLN A 88 6.12 3.65 -4.92
C GLN A 88 5.26 4.29 -6.00
N SER A 89 4.63 3.47 -6.86
CA SER A 89 3.82 3.93 -7.98
C SER A 89 2.75 2.91 -8.34
N GLY A 90 1.70 3.35 -9.04
CA GLY A 90 0.63 2.48 -9.52
C GLY A 90 -0.75 2.84 -8.99
N SER A 91 -1.57 1.83 -8.69
CA SER A 91 -2.93 2.07 -8.22
C SER A 91 -3.40 1.07 -7.16
N LEU A 92 -4.15 1.59 -6.19
CA LEU A 92 -4.99 0.80 -5.29
C LEU A 92 -6.45 1.11 -5.61
N ALA A 93 -7.23 0.14 -6.07
CA ALA A 93 -8.62 0.36 -6.43
C ALA A 93 -9.55 -0.74 -5.93
N LEU A 94 -10.68 -0.37 -5.34
CA LEU A 94 -11.68 -1.32 -4.85
C LEU A 94 -11.13 -2.34 -3.85
N ASN A 95 -10.19 -1.92 -2.98
CA ASN A 95 -9.56 -2.81 -2.01
C ASN A 95 -10.12 -2.59 -0.60
N VAL A 96 -10.16 -3.65 0.18
CA VAL A 96 -10.62 -3.60 1.56
C VAL A 96 -9.61 -4.28 2.49
N ASN A 97 -9.21 -3.57 3.54
CA ASN A 97 -8.50 -4.19 4.65
C ASN A 97 -9.45 -4.44 5.81
N MET A 98 -9.50 -5.68 6.27
CA MET A 98 -10.26 -6.14 7.44
C MET A 98 -9.36 -6.78 8.50
N GLY A 99 -8.07 -6.91 8.22
CA GLY A 99 -7.09 -7.44 9.16
C GLY A 99 -6.40 -6.34 9.95
N LYS A 100 -6.19 -6.56 11.24
CA LYS A 100 -5.44 -5.64 12.10
C LYS A 100 -4.03 -5.40 11.56
N ILE A 101 -3.62 -4.14 11.50
CA ILE A 101 -2.28 -3.73 11.07
C ILE A 101 -1.51 -3.17 12.27
N SER A 102 -0.27 -3.62 12.45
CA SER A 102 0.55 -3.17 13.58
C SER A 102 2.02 -3.03 13.23
N GLY A 103 2.75 -2.26 14.05
CA GLY A 103 4.19 -2.06 13.89
C GLY A 103 4.71 -0.93 14.76
N SER A 104 5.95 -0.50 14.52
CA SER A 104 6.51 0.64 15.26
C SER A 104 6.27 1.96 14.53
N THR A 105 6.58 2.03 13.23
CA THR A 105 6.48 3.29 12.47
C THR A 105 6.00 3.05 11.04
N TYR A 106 5.35 4.06 10.45
CA TYR A 106 4.84 4.04 9.07
C TYR A 106 3.79 2.95 8.85
N ILE A 107 2.70 3.07 9.56
CA ILE A 107 1.64 2.07 9.61
C ILE A 107 0.37 2.65 8.97
N GLY A 108 -0.10 2.01 7.93
CA GLY A 108 -1.33 2.41 7.25
C GLY A 108 -2.27 1.24 7.03
N GLY A 109 -3.56 1.48 7.10
CA GLY A 109 -4.57 0.45 6.86
C GLY A 109 -4.52 -0.13 5.44
N MET A 110 -4.00 0.64 4.47
CA MET A 110 -3.81 0.19 3.08
C MET A 110 -2.32 0.07 2.72
N ALA A 111 -1.51 1.09 3.00
CA ALA A 111 -0.08 1.07 2.73
C ALA A 111 0.71 1.70 3.87
N GLY A 112 1.85 1.11 4.22
CA GLY A 112 2.78 1.69 5.20
C GLY A 112 3.39 2.97 4.67
N ILE A 113 3.95 2.93 3.48
CA ILE A 113 4.46 4.09 2.74
C ILE A 113 4.04 4.03 1.28
N ALA A 114 3.65 5.18 0.74
CA ALA A 114 3.28 5.36 -0.66
C ALA A 114 4.16 6.42 -1.32
N GLY A 115 4.65 6.15 -2.52
CA GLY A 115 5.33 7.14 -3.36
C GLY A 115 4.36 8.14 -4.00
N GLY A 116 4.92 9.22 -4.55
CA GLY A 116 4.15 10.34 -5.09
C GLY A 116 3.33 10.06 -6.36
N CYS A 117 3.43 8.88 -6.96
CA CYS A 117 2.68 8.50 -8.16
C CYS A 117 1.65 7.40 -7.90
N LEU A 118 1.17 7.27 -6.66
CA LEU A 118 0.10 6.34 -6.31
C LEU A 118 -1.27 6.98 -6.52
N SER A 119 -2.18 6.30 -7.22
CA SER A 119 -3.60 6.60 -7.19
C SER A 119 -4.35 5.65 -6.26
N MET A 120 -5.26 6.17 -5.44
CA MET A 120 -6.09 5.35 -4.56
C MET A 120 -7.56 5.70 -4.74
N ASN A 121 -8.38 4.72 -5.12
CA ASN A 121 -9.81 4.92 -5.38
C ASN A 121 -10.64 3.79 -4.76
N TYR A 122 -11.74 4.15 -4.10
CA TYR A 122 -12.70 3.19 -3.54
C TYR A 122 -12.05 2.14 -2.64
N CYS A 123 -11.10 2.56 -1.80
CA CYS A 123 -10.44 1.70 -0.83
C CYS A 123 -10.97 1.98 0.58
N ALA A 124 -11.07 0.93 1.39
CA ALA A 124 -11.53 1.04 2.77
C ALA A 124 -10.65 0.22 3.73
N ASN A 125 -10.29 0.84 4.84
CA ASN A 125 -9.77 0.13 6.00
C ASN A 125 -10.87 0.01 7.06
N LEU A 126 -11.21 -1.20 7.44
CA LEU A 126 -12.24 -1.53 8.44
C LEU A 126 -11.66 -2.14 9.72
N ALA A 127 -10.34 -2.13 9.85
CA ALA A 127 -9.65 -2.74 10.98
C ALA A 127 -8.79 -1.73 11.74
N ASP A 128 -8.38 -2.11 12.95
CA ASP A 128 -7.49 -1.32 13.78
C ASP A 128 -6.10 -1.19 13.17
N VAL A 129 -5.53 0.00 13.33
CA VAL A 129 -4.14 0.33 12.94
C VAL A 129 -3.41 0.83 14.16
N GLU A 130 -2.36 0.14 14.59
CA GLU A 130 -1.65 0.41 15.83
C GLU A 130 -0.14 0.54 15.63
N GLY A 131 0.48 1.46 16.34
CA GLY A 131 1.94 1.66 16.32
C GLY A 131 2.38 2.86 17.15
N ASN A 132 3.63 3.29 16.97
CA ASN A 132 4.23 4.37 17.77
C ASN A 132 4.45 5.68 16.99
N GLY A 133 4.49 5.65 15.64
CA GLY A 133 4.70 6.85 14.83
C GLY A 133 4.28 6.69 13.37
N TYR A 134 3.78 7.78 12.77
CA TYR A 134 3.29 7.83 11.39
C TYR A 134 2.21 6.77 11.13
N ILE A 135 1.11 6.87 11.89
CA ILE A 135 0.00 5.92 11.84
C ILE A 135 -1.20 6.58 11.20
N ALA A 136 -1.82 5.90 10.25
CA ALA A 136 -3.02 6.38 9.59
C ALA A 136 -3.98 5.26 9.20
N GLY A 137 -5.26 5.60 9.07
CA GLY A 137 -6.28 4.66 8.61
C GLY A 137 -6.08 4.16 7.19
N LEU A 138 -5.39 4.91 6.32
CA LEU A 138 -5.13 4.49 4.94
C LEU A 138 -3.62 4.38 4.64
N ILE A 139 -2.86 5.47 4.67
CA ILE A 139 -1.43 5.48 4.32
C ILE A 139 -0.65 6.11 5.46
N GLY A 140 0.33 5.38 6.02
CA GLY A 140 1.16 5.84 7.12
C GLY A 140 2.02 7.04 6.74
N GLU A 141 2.64 7.02 5.57
CA GLU A 141 3.39 8.14 5.02
C GLU A 141 3.23 8.19 3.50
N VAL A 142 3.04 9.39 2.97
CA VAL A 142 3.12 9.67 1.54
C VAL A 142 4.41 10.42 1.27
N GLY A 143 5.31 9.79 0.54
CA GLY A 143 6.60 10.39 0.21
C GLY A 143 7.49 9.43 -0.56
N ASP A 144 8.52 9.98 -1.18
CA ASP A 144 9.60 9.19 -1.74
C ASP A 144 10.63 8.95 -0.62
N SER A 145 11.22 7.78 -0.57
CA SER A 145 12.36 7.48 0.33
C SER A 145 13.62 8.29 0.03
N ARG A 146 13.65 9.01 -1.10
CA ARG A 146 14.64 10.04 -1.42
C ARG A 146 14.26 11.35 -0.74
N GLU A 147 15.22 12.13 -0.33
CA GLU A 147 15.00 13.51 0.07
C GLU A 147 14.44 14.31 -1.12
N TRP A 148 13.21 14.79 -0.97
CA TRP A 148 12.58 15.66 -1.95
C TRP A 148 13.34 16.99 -2.04
N THR A 149 13.64 17.42 -3.23
CA THR A 149 14.12 18.79 -3.44
C THR A 149 13.04 19.81 -3.01
N GLU A 150 13.45 21.01 -2.64
CA GLU A 150 12.49 22.06 -2.26
C GLU A 150 11.49 22.39 -3.38
N ALA A 151 11.88 22.21 -4.64
CA ALA A 151 11.00 22.39 -5.79
C ALA A 151 9.90 21.30 -5.85
N GLU A 152 10.24 20.03 -5.57
CA GLU A 152 9.30 18.93 -5.53
C GLU A 152 8.32 19.05 -4.36
N LYS A 153 8.82 19.46 -3.18
CA LYS A 153 7.96 19.74 -2.01
C LYS A 153 6.94 20.84 -2.31
N ARG A 154 7.35 21.94 -2.96
CA ARG A 154 6.45 23.00 -3.37
C ARG A 154 5.41 22.53 -4.38
N SER A 155 5.82 21.75 -5.38
CA SER A 155 4.90 21.20 -6.38
C SER A 155 3.86 20.28 -5.77
N ALA A 156 4.24 19.41 -4.83
CA ALA A 156 3.32 18.53 -4.11
C ALA A 156 2.32 19.31 -3.25
N ILE A 157 2.76 20.39 -2.58
CA ILE A 157 1.89 21.27 -1.79
C ILE A 157 0.85 21.94 -2.71
N PHE A 158 1.25 22.48 -3.86
CA PHE A 158 0.32 23.11 -4.80
C PHE A 158 -0.70 22.13 -5.35
N ALA A 159 -0.29 20.92 -5.75
CA ALA A 159 -1.21 19.87 -6.21
C ALA A 159 -2.22 19.47 -5.12
N THR A 160 -1.80 19.40 -3.86
CA THR A 160 -2.69 19.10 -2.73
C THR A 160 -3.70 20.23 -2.48
N ILE A 161 -3.28 21.48 -2.64
CA ILE A 161 -4.16 22.67 -2.49
C ILE A 161 -5.18 22.72 -3.64
N GLU A 162 -4.79 22.45 -4.87
CA GLU A 162 -5.71 22.40 -6.02
C GLU A 162 -6.75 21.29 -5.88
N LEU A 163 -6.35 20.11 -5.43
CA LEU A 163 -7.28 19.01 -5.12
C LEU A 163 -8.25 19.39 -3.99
N GLY A 164 -7.77 20.02 -2.92
CA GLY A 164 -8.59 20.50 -1.82
C GLY A 164 -9.61 21.56 -2.27
N LEU A 165 -9.22 22.50 -3.10
CA LEU A 165 -10.11 23.51 -3.68
C LEU A 165 -11.14 22.91 -4.64
N SER A 166 -10.77 21.91 -5.44
CA SER A 166 -11.69 21.21 -6.34
C SER A 166 -12.77 20.45 -5.57
N VAL A 167 -12.40 19.74 -4.52
CA VAL A 167 -13.35 19.02 -3.65
C VAL A 167 -14.26 20.02 -2.92
N PHE A 168 -13.72 21.12 -2.42
CA PHE A 168 -14.50 22.16 -1.72
C PHE A 168 -15.52 22.81 -2.64
N ASN A 169 -15.16 23.15 -3.88
CA ASN A 169 -16.09 23.72 -4.87
C ASN A 169 -17.19 22.73 -5.32
N THR A 170 -16.93 21.42 -5.25
CA THR A 170 -17.93 20.39 -5.59
C THR A 170 -18.93 20.17 -4.44
N VAL A 171 -18.53 20.44 -3.20
CA VAL A 171 -19.38 20.24 -2.00
C VAL A 171 -20.19 21.48 -1.65
N VAL A 172 -19.73 22.67 -2.03
CA VAL A 172 -20.35 23.97 -1.66
C VAL A 172 -21.09 24.63 -2.83
N GLY A 173 -20.95 24.15 -4.06
CA GLY A 173 -21.71 24.55 -5.26
C GLY A 173 -22.93 23.70 -5.46
#